data_196ff68bf23baade6787cbbcfb1cd30f
#
_entry.id   196ff68bf23baade6787cbbcfb1cd30f
#
_cell.length_a   1.000
_cell.length_b   1.000
_cell.length_c   1.000
_cell.angle_alpha   90.00
_cell.angle_beta   90.00
_cell.angle_gamma   90.00
#
_symmetry.space_group_name_H-M   'P 1'
#
loop_
_entity.id
_entity.type
_entity.pdbx_description
1 polymer ?
#
loop_
_entity_poly.entity_id
_entity_poly.type
_entity_poly.pdbx_seq_one_letter_code
_entity_poly.pdbx_strand_id
1 'polypeptide(L)'
;MSVISNNQLAGAAGQGGAAAGYQIDRSLRFNSGDSTYLNKTFSSSGNPKTFTIALWVKRSVLSTDQNIFNASSSPGQSTTVPRTEFRFNPTNDQLKFAFNSTGSSWKTLETAATFRDVSSWYHIIISVDTTQATASNRVKIYVNGIQQTLSGTYPDQGESLPYGQNYGHSIGNYTNNYNAYFDGYLADVH
;
A
#
# COMPACT_ATOMS: atom_id res chain seq x y z
N MET A 1 -39.85 27.30 11.17
CA MET A 1 -39.37 26.38 10.13
C MET A 1 -37.88 26.25 10.25
N SER A 2 -37.38 25.20 10.86
CA SER A 2 -35.96 25.00 11.03
C SER A 2 -35.46 24.06 9.96
N VAL A 3 -34.72 24.55 8.99
CA VAL A 3 -34.18 23.80 7.85
C VAL A 3 -32.71 23.39 8.09
N ILE A 4 -32.20 23.53 9.33
CA ILE A 4 -30.77 23.38 9.62
C ILE A 4 -30.43 22.04 10.29
N SER A 5 -31.41 21.21 10.67
CA SER A 5 -31.13 19.96 11.37
C SER A 5 -30.57 18.83 10.46
N ASN A 6 -30.60 19.00 9.15
CA ASN A 6 -30.12 17.96 8.22
C ASN A 6 -28.66 18.12 7.76
N ASN A 7 -28.04 19.27 7.98
CA ASN A 7 -26.63 19.46 7.56
C ASN A 7 -25.61 18.81 8.50
N GLN A 8 -25.99 18.49 9.72
CA GLN A 8 -25.11 17.72 10.62
C GLN A 8 -25.03 16.24 10.24
N LEU A 9 -26.03 15.73 9.51
CA LEU A 9 -26.04 14.33 9.04
C LEU A 9 -25.23 14.11 7.77
N ALA A 10 -24.99 15.14 6.97
CA ALA A 10 -24.22 15.01 5.74
C ALA A 10 -22.71 14.79 6.00
N GLY A 11 -22.18 15.32 7.10
CA GLY A 11 -20.83 15.02 7.55
C GLY A 11 -20.69 13.65 8.24
N ALA A 12 -21.80 13.14 8.78
CA ALA A 12 -21.87 11.82 9.42
C ALA A 12 -22.33 10.71 8.45
N ALA A 13 -22.78 11.07 7.25
CA ALA A 13 -23.25 10.08 6.27
C ALA A 13 -22.14 9.16 5.73
N GLY A 14 -20.87 9.51 5.97
CA GLY A 14 -19.75 8.58 5.78
C GLY A 14 -19.50 7.66 6.98
N GLN A 15 -20.13 7.94 8.12
CA GLN A 15 -20.10 7.12 9.31
C GLN A 15 -21.49 6.54 9.55
N GLY A 16 -22.02 5.80 8.57
CA GLY A 16 -23.35 5.20 8.66
C GLY A 16 -23.68 4.78 10.09
N GLY A 17 -24.67 5.46 10.67
CA GLY A 17 -25.07 5.21 12.04
C GLY A 17 -25.45 3.77 12.25
N ALA A 18 -24.58 3.04 12.82
CA ALA A 18 -24.81 1.82 13.57
C ALA A 18 -23.45 1.25 13.95
N ALA A 19 -23.22 1.08 15.22
CA ALA A 19 -21.98 0.62 15.81
C ALA A 19 -20.81 1.57 15.49
N ALA A 20 -20.15 2.05 16.51
CA ALA A 20 -19.03 2.98 16.42
C ALA A 20 -18.12 2.59 15.25
N GLY A 21 -18.25 3.32 14.14
CA GLY A 21 -17.41 3.11 12.98
C GLY A 21 -15.96 3.25 13.44
N TYR A 22 -15.08 2.48 12.86
CA TYR A 22 -13.65 2.57 13.17
C TYR A 22 -13.18 4.01 13.03
N GLN A 23 -12.66 4.57 14.12
CA GLN A 23 -12.15 5.94 14.15
C GLN A 23 -10.63 5.90 14.04
N ILE A 24 -10.09 6.72 13.15
CA ILE A 24 -8.67 6.98 13.07
C ILE A 24 -8.35 8.11 14.05
N ASP A 25 -7.88 7.76 15.24
CA ASP A 25 -7.56 8.76 16.27
C ASP A 25 -6.23 9.47 16.01
N ARG A 26 -5.32 8.82 15.30
CA ARG A 26 -3.98 9.33 15.02
C ARG A 26 -3.51 8.90 13.64
N SER A 27 -2.76 9.78 12.99
CA SER A 27 -2.08 9.49 11.73
C SER A 27 -0.70 10.11 11.72
N LEU A 28 0.21 9.52 10.95
CA LEU A 28 1.51 10.13 10.65
C LEU A 28 1.41 10.92 9.36
N ARG A 29 1.89 12.16 9.38
CA ARG A 29 2.09 12.97 8.18
C ARG A 29 3.44 12.62 7.57
N PHE A 30 3.42 12.31 6.29
CA PHE A 30 4.60 12.20 5.44
C PHE A 30 4.66 13.41 4.52
N ASN A 31 5.83 14.02 4.42
CA ASN A 31 6.08 15.16 3.55
C ASN A 31 7.25 14.82 2.63
N SER A 32 6.97 14.76 1.34
CA SER A 32 7.99 14.42 0.34
C SER A 32 9.12 15.46 0.29
N GLY A 33 8.82 16.73 0.57
CA GLY A 33 9.81 17.81 0.62
C GLY A 33 10.82 17.67 1.77
N ASP A 34 10.42 17.02 2.88
CA ASP A 34 11.28 16.76 4.05
C ASP A 34 11.92 15.37 3.99
N SER A 35 11.65 14.60 2.92
CA SER A 35 12.16 13.24 2.75
C SER A 35 11.81 12.31 3.93
N THR A 36 10.59 12.45 4.47
CA THR A 36 10.15 11.68 5.65
C THR A 36 9.80 10.24 5.29
N TYR A 37 10.31 9.29 6.07
CA TYR A 37 9.97 7.88 5.96
C TYR A 37 10.29 7.14 7.27
N LEU A 38 9.73 5.94 7.41
CA LEU A 38 10.08 5.01 8.50
C LEU A 38 10.83 3.83 7.91
N ASN A 39 11.82 3.30 8.63
CA ASN A 39 12.51 2.09 8.24
C ASN A 39 12.74 1.14 9.41
N LYS A 40 12.85 -0.15 9.09
CA LYS A 40 13.23 -1.20 10.01
C LYS A 40 13.82 -2.38 9.25
N THR A 41 14.90 -2.94 9.76
CA THR A 41 15.39 -4.25 9.34
C THR A 41 15.02 -5.27 10.39
N PHE A 42 14.33 -6.35 9.98
CA PHE A 42 13.97 -7.43 10.88
C PHE A 42 15.16 -8.38 11.08
N SER A 43 15.31 -8.90 12.30
CA SER A 43 16.39 -9.83 12.66
C SER A 43 16.14 -11.25 12.15
N SER A 44 14.90 -11.58 11.85
CA SER A 44 14.49 -12.89 11.34
C SER A 44 13.39 -12.73 10.29
N SER A 45 13.31 -13.69 9.37
CA SER A 45 12.22 -13.76 8.41
C SER A 45 10.94 -14.25 9.07
N GLY A 46 9.81 -13.66 8.66
CA GLY A 46 8.48 -14.19 8.87
C GLY A 46 8.08 -15.17 7.75
N ASN A 47 6.80 -15.14 7.36
CA ASN A 47 6.32 -15.97 6.24
C ASN A 47 6.34 -15.17 4.93
N PRO A 48 7.27 -15.44 3.99
CA PRO A 48 7.36 -14.68 2.75
C PRO A 48 6.34 -15.11 1.68
N LYS A 49 5.55 -16.15 1.95
CA LYS A 49 4.56 -16.71 1.02
C LYS A 49 3.14 -16.34 1.37
N THR A 50 2.87 -16.07 2.67
CA THR A 50 1.53 -15.79 3.16
C THR A 50 1.60 -14.65 4.17
N PHE A 51 1.05 -13.50 3.79
CA PHE A 51 1.00 -12.31 4.65
C PHE A 51 -0.12 -11.36 4.22
N THR A 52 -0.47 -10.48 5.11
CA THR A 52 -1.43 -9.40 4.86
C THR A 52 -0.84 -8.08 5.29
N ILE A 53 -1.07 -7.04 4.50
CA ILE A 53 -0.76 -5.66 4.85
C ILE A 53 -2.06 -4.90 4.85
N ALA A 54 -2.36 -4.18 5.93
CA ALA A 54 -3.53 -3.33 6.04
C ALA A 54 -3.10 -1.93 6.49
N LEU A 55 -3.72 -0.91 5.91
CA LEU A 55 -3.43 0.49 6.26
C LEU A 55 -4.55 1.43 5.83
N TRP A 56 -4.60 2.58 6.50
CA TRP A 56 -5.34 3.73 6.01
C TRP A 56 -4.38 4.71 5.35
N VAL A 57 -4.76 5.22 4.18
CA VAL A 57 -3.96 6.18 3.43
C VAL A 57 -4.81 7.34 2.95
N LYS A 58 -4.28 8.56 3.09
CA LYS A 58 -4.81 9.76 2.46
C LYS A 58 -3.67 10.45 1.72
N ARG A 59 -3.84 10.64 0.43
CA ARG A 59 -2.86 11.29 -0.44
C ARG A 59 -2.95 12.81 -0.31
N SER A 60 -1.82 13.52 -0.53
CA SER A 60 -1.80 14.98 -0.65
C SER A 60 -1.49 15.45 -2.08
N VAL A 61 -0.84 14.61 -2.89
CA VAL A 61 -0.47 14.92 -4.28
C VAL A 61 -0.81 13.75 -5.21
N LEU A 62 -0.99 14.06 -6.49
CA LEU A 62 -1.31 13.12 -7.56
C LEU A 62 -0.19 13.10 -8.60
N SER A 63 -0.22 12.09 -9.48
CA SER A 63 0.67 11.99 -10.65
C SER A 63 2.16 12.05 -10.31
N THR A 64 2.53 11.59 -9.10
CA THR A 64 3.90 11.46 -8.65
C THR A 64 4.14 10.04 -8.14
N ASP A 65 5.38 9.58 -8.23
CA ASP A 65 5.76 8.27 -7.66
C ASP A 65 5.71 8.35 -6.14
N GLN A 66 4.78 7.61 -5.54
CA GLN A 66 4.51 7.66 -4.11
C GLN A 66 4.55 6.25 -3.54
N ASN A 67 5.68 5.88 -2.99
CA ASN A 67 5.85 4.57 -2.40
C ASN A 67 5.26 4.52 -0.99
N ILE A 68 4.28 3.65 -0.79
CA ILE A 68 3.62 3.47 0.51
C ILE A 68 4.47 2.58 1.40
N PHE A 69 4.86 1.41 0.89
CA PHE A 69 5.83 0.56 1.58
C PHE A 69 6.75 -0.18 0.60
N ASN A 70 7.90 -0.59 1.12
CA ASN A 70 8.91 -1.34 0.39
C ASN A 70 9.60 -2.35 1.31
N ALA A 71 10.06 -3.45 0.74
CA ALA A 71 10.99 -4.38 1.37
C ALA A 71 12.10 -4.73 0.39
N SER A 72 13.36 -4.63 0.79
CA SER A 72 14.51 -4.87 -0.09
C SER A 72 15.64 -5.60 0.61
N SER A 73 16.26 -6.55 -0.08
CA SER A 73 17.41 -7.32 0.44
C SER A 73 18.69 -6.50 0.58
N SER A 74 18.77 -5.37 -0.11
CA SER A 74 19.90 -4.45 -0.01
C SER A 74 19.39 -3.03 0.09
N PRO A 75 19.97 -2.24 1.00
CA PRO A 75 19.78 -0.81 0.99
C PRO A 75 20.42 -0.25 -0.29
N GLY A 76 19.66 0.47 -1.11
CA GLY A 76 20.14 1.11 -2.32
C GLY A 76 19.24 0.93 -3.52
N GLN A 77 19.47 1.76 -4.53
CA GLN A 77 18.65 1.83 -5.74
C GLN A 77 18.86 0.66 -6.71
N SER A 78 19.47 -0.44 -6.28
CA SER A 78 19.72 -1.54 -7.20
C SER A 78 18.42 -2.17 -7.67
N THR A 79 18.15 -2.08 -8.95
CA THR A 79 17.02 -2.78 -9.60
C THR A 79 17.26 -4.28 -9.74
N THR A 80 18.46 -4.73 -9.40
CA THR A 80 18.93 -6.11 -9.52
C THR A 80 18.91 -6.89 -8.21
N VAL A 81 18.27 -6.35 -7.17
CA VAL A 81 18.11 -7.04 -5.87
C VAL A 81 16.66 -7.44 -5.63
N PRO A 82 16.42 -8.51 -4.87
CA PRO A 82 15.09 -8.86 -4.42
C PRO A 82 14.40 -7.70 -3.70
N ARG A 83 13.21 -7.33 -4.17
CA ARG A 83 12.44 -6.20 -3.64
C ARG A 83 10.94 -6.36 -3.86
N THR A 84 10.15 -5.86 -2.92
CA THR A 84 8.70 -5.68 -3.03
C THR A 84 8.36 -4.21 -2.85
N GLU A 85 7.45 -3.69 -3.65
CA GLU A 85 6.99 -2.31 -3.63
C GLU A 85 5.46 -2.24 -3.68
N PHE A 86 4.90 -1.34 -2.90
CA PHE A 86 3.51 -0.96 -3.03
C PHE A 86 3.39 0.56 -3.10
N ARG A 87 2.79 1.05 -4.17
CA ARG A 87 2.81 2.48 -4.48
C ARG A 87 1.59 2.92 -5.28
N PHE A 88 1.37 4.24 -5.35
CA PHE A 88 0.54 4.82 -6.40
C PHE A 88 1.40 5.02 -7.65
N ASN A 89 0.89 4.55 -8.79
CA ASN A 89 1.57 4.69 -10.07
C ASN A 89 1.50 6.18 -10.52
N PRO A 90 2.64 6.83 -10.83
CA PRO A 90 2.68 8.25 -11.18
C PRO A 90 1.97 8.59 -12.49
N THR A 91 1.76 7.61 -13.38
CA THR A 91 1.17 7.85 -14.70
C THR A 91 -0.36 7.85 -14.68
N ASN A 92 -0.96 7.01 -13.83
CA ASN A 92 -2.39 6.74 -13.88
C ASN A 92 -3.09 6.77 -12.51
N ASP A 93 -2.36 7.00 -11.40
CA ASP A 93 -2.87 6.99 -10.02
C ASP A 93 -3.54 5.66 -9.60
N GLN A 94 -3.22 4.58 -10.25
CA GLN A 94 -3.60 3.22 -9.85
C GLN A 94 -2.71 2.74 -8.69
N LEU A 95 -3.20 1.79 -7.89
CA LEU A 95 -2.36 1.08 -6.95
C LEU A 95 -1.56 0.02 -7.69
N LYS A 96 -0.26 0.01 -7.46
CA LYS A 96 0.70 -0.91 -8.06
C LYS A 96 1.41 -1.71 -6.98
N PHE A 97 1.29 -3.02 -7.06
CA PHE A 97 2.08 -3.98 -6.30
C PHE A 97 3.12 -4.58 -7.23
N ALA A 98 4.38 -4.28 -6.98
CA ALA A 98 5.49 -4.75 -7.78
C ALA A 98 6.47 -5.55 -6.94
N PHE A 99 7.04 -6.60 -7.50
CA PHE A 99 8.01 -7.43 -6.80
C PHE A 99 9.00 -8.06 -7.76
N ASN A 100 10.17 -8.33 -7.24
CA ASN A 100 11.28 -9.00 -7.90
C ASN A 100 11.94 -9.91 -6.86
N SER A 101 11.63 -11.20 -6.91
CA SER A 101 12.07 -12.16 -5.88
C SER A 101 13.51 -12.65 -6.09
N THR A 102 14.03 -12.53 -7.30
CA THR A 102 15.36 -13.05 -7.70
C THR A 102 16.39 -11.97 -7.98
N GLY A 103 15.98 -10.71 -8.04
CA GLY A 103 16.82 -9.59 -8.48
C GLY A 103 16.89 -9.40 -10.00
N SER A 104 16.30 -10.27 -10.80
CA SER A 104 16.47 -10.24 -12.27
C SER A 104 15.20 -9.90 -13.05
N SER A 105 14.03 -10.12 -12.51
CA SER A 105 12.77 -9.96 -13.25
C SER A 105 11.68 -9.37 -12.38
N TRP A 106 11.08 -8.29 -12.86
CA TRP A 106 9.95 -7.63 -12.20
C TRP A 106 8.62 -8.24 -12.64
N LYS A 107 7.79 -8.51 -11.65
CA LYS A 107 6.37 -8.80 -11.83
C LYS A 107 5.57 -7.66 -11.22
N THR A 108 4.49 -7.27 -11.87
CA THR A 108 3.65 -6.15 -11.42
C THR A 108 2.18 -6.50 -11.53
N LEU A 109 1.42 -6.04 -10.54
CA LEU A 109 -0.03 -6.07 -10.52
C LEU A 109 -0.54 -4.66 -10.29
N GLU A 110 -1.48 -4.21 -11.11
CA GLU A 110 -2.10 -2.89 -11.01
C GLU A 110 -3.62 -3.01 -10.91
N THR A 111 -4.22 -2.14 -10.12
CA THR A 111 -5.69 -2.06 -10.03
C THR A 111 -6.27 -1.46 -11.30
N ALA A 112 -7.46 -1.87 -11.71
CA ALA A 112 -8.19 -1.20 -12.79
C ALA A 112 -8.71 0.19 -12.36
N ALA A 113 -9.03 0.34 -11.07
CA ALA A 113 -9.49 1.60 -10.50
C ALA A 113 -8.33 2.57 -10.24
N THR A 114 -8.62 3.88 -10.33
CA THR A 114 -7.72 4.99 -10.01
C THR A 114 -8.15 5.66 -8.71
N PHE A 115 -7.18 6.20 -7.94
CA PHE A 115 -7.42 6.75 -6.60
C PHE A 115 -6.93 8.20 -6.55
N ARG A 116 -7.79 9.12 -7.04
CA ARG A 116 -7.46 10.54 -7.23
C ARG A 116 -8.10 11.50 -6.23
N ASP A 117 -8.94 11.01 -5.35
CA ASP A 117 -9.53 11.86 -4.32
C ASP A 117 -8.56 12.07 -3.17
N VAL A 118 -7.94 13.25 -3.13
CA VAL A 118 -7.01 13.64 -2.07
C VAL A 118 -7.72 14.09 -0.79
N SER A 119 -9.03 14.26 -0.82
CA SER A 119 -9.82 14.63 0.35
C SER A 119 -10.22 13.43 1.20
N SER A 120 -10.23 12.24 0.63
CA SER A 120 -10.72 11.00 1.24
C SER A 120 -9.61 10.11 1.79
N TRP A 121 -9.93 9.37 2.83
CA TRP A 121 -9.16 8.24 3.30
C TRP A 121 -9.53 6.98 2.52
N TYR A 122 -8.52 6.18 2.19
CA TYR A 122 -8.68 4.84 1.62
C TYR A 122 -8.20 3.81 2.63
N HIS A 123 -9.04 2.86 2.98
CA HIS A 123 -8.62 1.66 3.69
C HIS A 123 -8.14 0.65 2.66
N ILE A 124 -6.87 0.27 2.72
CA ILE A 124 -6.27 -0.66 1.76
C ILE A 124 -5.86 -1.93 2.50
N ILE A 125 -6.21 -3.07 1.92
CA ILE A 125 -5.72 -4.38 2.36
C ILE A 125 -5.08 -5.08 1.16
N ILE A 126 -3.87 -5.59 1.33
CA ILE A 126 -3.20 -6.47 0.40
C ILE A 126 -3.07 -7.84 1.06
N SER A 127 -3.73 -8.83 0.50
CA SER A 127 -3.63 -10.22 0.94
C SER A 127 -2.78 -10.99 -0.06
N VAL A 128 -1.72 -11.62 0.42
CA VAL A 128 -0.81 -12.44 -0.37
C VAL A 128 -0.83 -13.86 0.17
N ASP A 129 -1.06 -14.82 -0.72
CA ASP A 129 -0.90 -16.25 -0.48
C ASP A 129 -0.41 -16.92 -1.77
N THR A 130 0.90 -16.98 -1.94
CA THR A 130 1.50 -17.57 -3.15
C THR A 130 1.32 -19.06 -3.24
N THR A 131 0.86 -19.74 -2.19
CA THR A 131 0.64 -21.20 -2.20
C THR A 131 -0.59 -21.61 -3.01
N GLN A 132 -1.47 -20.66 -3.32
CA GLN A 132 -2.70 -20.90 -4.07
C GLN A 132 -2.41 -21.43 -5.49
N ALA A 133 -3.16 -22.45 -5.90
CA ALA A 133 -3.04 -23.02 -7.24
C ALA A 133 -3.43 -22.02 -8.34
N THR A 134 -4.54 -21.30 -8.13
CA THR A 134 -5.04 -20.29 -9.07
C THR A 134 -4.29 -18.99 -8.89
N ALA A 135 -3.69 -18.46 -9.97
CA ALA A 135 -2.84 -17.27 -9.94
C ALA A 135 -3.57 -16.05 -9.35
N SER A 136 -4.82 -15.80 -9.74
CA SER A 136 -5.61 -14.66 -9.26
C SER A 136 -5.99 -14.74 -7.76
N ASN A 137 -5.78 -15.88 -7.12
CA ASN A 137 -5.96 -16.04 -5.68
C ASN A 137 -4.68 -15.75 -4.88
N ARG A 138 -3.52 -15.62 -5.54
CA ARG A 138 -2.22 -15.42 -4.86
C ARG A 138 -2.03 -14.00 -4.34
N VAL A 139 -2.64 -13.01 -4.99
CA VAL A 139 -2.63 -11.62 -4.54
C VAL A 139 -4.01 -11.03 -4.74
N LYS A 140 -4.55 -10.42 -3.69
CA LYS A 140 -5.81 -9.67 -3.71
C LYS A 140 -5.60 -8.32 -3.06
N ILE A 141 -6.13 -7.28 -3.68
CA ILE A 141 -6.12 -5.92 -3.14
C ILE A 141 -7.57 -5.51 -2.91
N TYR A 142 -7.84 -4.99 -1.72
CA TYR A 142 -9.13 -4.43 -1.35
C TYR A 142 -8.97 -2.95 -1.03
N VAL A 143 -9.90 -2.14 -1.50
CA VAL A 143 -9.98 -0.73 -1.15
C VAL A 143 -11.38 -0.46 -0.61
N ASN A 144 -11.45 0.07 0.60
CA ASN A 144 -12.70 0.33 1.32
C ASN A 144 -13.63 -0.92 1.35
N GLY A 145 -13.04 -2.10 1.57
CA GLY A 145 -13.75 -3.37 1.62
C GLY A 145 -14.11 -3.99 0.26
N ILE A 146 -13.84 -3.29 -0.86
CA ILE A 146 -14.17 -3.79 -2.20
C ILE A 146 -12.93 -4.39 -2.84
N GLN A 147 -13.00 -5.66 -3.26
CA GLN A 147 -11.91 -6.30 -3.99
C GLN A 147 -11.70 -5.64 -5.36
N GLN A 148 -10.45 -5.31 -5.64
CA GLN A 148 -10.07 -4.66 -6.88
C GLN A 148 -9.79 -5.68 -7.98
N THR A 149 -10.17 -5.35 -9.22
CA THR A 149 -9.71 -6.08 -10.41
C THR A 149 -8.25 -5.75 -10.64
N LEU A 150 -7.41 -6.77 -10.75
CA LEU A 150 -5.98 -6.62 -10.98
C LEU A 150 -5.61 -7.06 -12.39
N SER A 151 -4.68 -6.34 -13.00
CA SER A 151 -4.03 -6.70 -14.26
C SER A 151 -2.52 -6.81 -14.06
N GLY A 152 -1.87 -7.68 -14.84
CA GLY A 152 -0.43 -7.87 -14.78
C GLY A 152 -0.02 -9.31 -14.52
N THR A 153 1.17 -9.50 -13.94
CA THR A 153 1.78 -10.82 -13.69
C THR A 153 1.74 -11.17 -12.22
N TYR A 154 1.02 -12.21 -11.87
CA TYR A 154 0.94 -12.76 -10.52
C TYR A 154 2.24 -13.48 -10.13
N PRO A 155 2.53 -13.63 -8.81
CA PRO A 155 3.63 -14.48 -8.34
C PRO A 155 3.44 -15.93 -8.83
N ASP A 156 4.55 -16.65 -9.00
CA ASP A 156 4.48 -18.08 -9.25
C ASP A 156 3.95 -18.82 -8.01
N GLN A 157 3.42 -20.01 -8.21
CA GLN A 157 2.96 -20.83 -7.08
C GLN A 157 4.13 -21.17 -6.15
N GLY A 158 3.96 -20.82 -4.87
CA GLY A 158 4.98 -21.06 -3.86
C GLY A 158 6.15 -20.05 -3.88
N GLU A 159 6.09 -19.00 -4.69
CA GLU A 159 7.12 -17.96 -4.73
C GLU A 159 7.24 -17.26 -3.38
N SER A 160 8.48 -17.10 -2.90
CA SER A 160 8.78 -16.34 -1.69
C SER A 160 9.02 -14.88 -2.06
N LEU A 161 8.15 -13.99 -1.58
CA LEU A 161 8.30 -12.56 -1.85
C LEU A 161 9.28 -11.90 -0.87
N PRO A 162 9.96 -10.82 -1.28
CA PRO A 162 10.89 -10.06 -0.44
C PRO A 162 10.25 -9.51 0.85
N TYR A 163 8.97 -9.13 0.79
CA TYR A 163 8.23 -8.77 2.00
C TYR A 163 8.06 -10.01 2.91
N GLY A 164 8.23 -9.81 4.21
CA GLY A 164 8.20 -10.91 5.18
C GLY A 164 9.55 -11.62 5.39
N GLN A 165 10.61 -11.19 4.70
CA GLN A 165 11.96 -11.67 4.94
C GLN A 165 12.73 -10.73 5.88
N ASN A 166 13.91 -11.16 6.36
CA ASN A 166 14.78 -10.34 7.22
C ASN A 166 15.51 -9.22 6.45
N TYR A 167 14.79 -8.56 5.56
CA TYR A 167 15.26 -7.45 4.74
C TYR A 167 14.94 -6.11 5.39
N GLY A 168 15.52 -5.05 4.83
CA GLY A 168 15.12 -3.69 5.17
C GLY A 168 13.71 -3.40 4.67
N HIS A 169 12.83 -2.95 5.56
CA HIS A 169 11.47 -2.51 5.26
C HIS A 169 11.36 -1.02 5.46
N SER A 170 10.61 -0.34 4.59
CA SER A 170 10.32 1.08 4.74
C SER A 170 8.86 1.40 4.46
N ILE A 171 8.38 2.46 5.10
CA ILE A 171 7.06 3.05 4.91
C ILE A 171 7.28 4.50 4.50
N GLY A 172 6.63 4.92 3.43
CA GLY A 172 6.71 6.30 2.92
C GLY A 172 7.86 6.57 1.97
N ASN A 173 8.70 5.58 1.68
CA ASN A 173 9.76 5.66 0.66
C ASN A 173 10.29 4.27 0.28
N TYR A 174 11.12 4.21 -0.76
CA TYR A 174 12.00 3.05 -0.96
C TYR A 174 13.08 3.00 0.12
N THR A 175 13.53 1.79 0.45
CA THR A 175 14.71 1.61 1.32
C THR A 175 15.96 2.12 0.60
N ASN A 176 16.20 3.40 0.63
CA ASN A 176 17.36 4.17 0.19
C ASN A 176 17.16 5.06 -1.05
N ASN A 177 16.95 6.33 -0.76
CA ASN A 177 17.29 7.49 -1.61
C ASN A 177 16.73 7.52 -3.04
N TYR A 178 15.68 6.79 -3.34
CA TYR A 178 14.88 7.08 -4.53
C TYR A 178 13.89 8.19 -4.19
N ASN A 179 13.77 9.23 -5.02
CA ASN A 179 12.87 10.37 -4.81
C ASN A 179 11.38 10.01 -4.95
N ALA A 180 10.95 8.86 -4.44
CA ALA A 180 9.57 8.39 -4.45
C ALA A 180 8.95 8.46 -3.04
N TYR A 181 9.22 9.57 -2.36
CA TYR A 181 8.66 9.82 -1.03
C TYR A 181 7.15 9.97 -1.11
N PHE A 182 6.47 9.32 -0.19
CA PHE A 182 5.03 9.48 -0.02
C PHE A 182 4.73 10.89 0.51
N ASP A 183 3.67 11.49 -0.01
CA ASP A 183 3.13 12.76 0.48
C ASP A 183 1.67 12.57 0.88
N GLY A 184 1.39 12.68 2.18
CA GLY A 184 0.07 12.41 2.70
C GLY A 184 0.08 11.93 4.13
N TYR A 185 -0.93 11.16 4.48
CA TYR A 185 -1.12 10.64 5.84
C TYR A 185 -1.29 9.12 5.78
N LEU A 186 -0.68 8.42 6.73
CA LEU A 186 -0.86 6.99 6.97
C LEU A 186 -1.32 6.76 8.40
N ALA A 187 -2.22 5.80 8.59
CA ALA A 187 -2.68 5.38 9.90
C ALA A 187 -2.86 3.86 9.93
N ASP A 188 -2.74 3.28 11.13
CA ASP A 188 -3.03 1.88 11.43
C ASP A 188 -2.39 0.92 10.42
N VAL A 189 -1.08 1.04 10.26
CA VAL A 189 -0.30 0.17 9.39
C VAL A 189 0.03 -1.13 10.12
N HIS A 190 -0.48 -2.23 9.61
CA HIS A 190 -0.32 -3.58 10.14
C HIS A 190 0.29 -4.53 9.11
#